data_07595fd23b72304f36f17e6282edcfbf
#
_entry.id   07595fd23b72304f36f17e6282edcfbf
#
_cell.length_a   1.000
_cell.length_b   1.000
_cell.length_c   1.000
_cell.angle_alpha   90.00
_cell.angle_beta   90.00
_cell.angle_gamma   90.00
#
_symmetry.space_group_name_H-M   'P 1'
#
loop_
_entity.id
_entity.type
_entity.pdbx_description
1 polymer ?
#
loop_
_entity_poly.entity_id
_entity_poly.type
_entity_poly.pdbx_seq_one_letter_code
_entity_poly.pdbx_strand_id
1 'polypeptide(L)'
;MGLEHFNRGNYGLAQRYFKDGVEKAPRDLTAWTGLAASYDRLLRFDLADQAYAQAVRLGGETPQILNDQGYSYMLRGNLTAARRKFQKAYALDPGNPVIINNLELLNGSRKFIERPPNNQP
;
A
#
# COMPACT_ATOMS: atom_id res chain seq x y z
N MET A 1 2.09 -6.48 -18.50
CA MET A 1 2.92 -5.30 -18.83
C MET A 1 3.11 -4.38 -17.64
N GLY A 2 2.05 -3.93 -16.99
CA GLY A 2 2.17 -3.05 -15.84
C GLY A 2 2.97 -3.65 -14.69
N LEU A 3 2.70 -4.90 -14.34
CA LEU A 3 3.38 -5.57 -13.25
C LEU A 3 4.87 -5.75 -13.51
N GLU A 4 5.24 -6.04 -14.75
CA GLU A 4 6.65 -6.17 -15.12
C GLU A 4 7.39 -4.85 -14.90
N HIS A 5 6.82 -3.75 -15.36
CA HIS A 5 7.42 -2.44 -15.17
C HIS A 5 7.50 -2.06 -13.69
N PHE A 6 6.44 -2.38 -12.94
CA PHE A 6 6.45 -2.13 -11.50
C PHE A 6 7.59 -2.87 -10.81
N ASN A 7 7.74 -4.15 -11.12
CA ASN A 7 8.78 -4.99 -10.50
C ASN A 7 10.19 -4.55 -10.86
N ARG A 8 10.35 -3.87 -11.99
CA ARG A 8 11.64 -3.31 -12.42
C ARG A 8 11.89 -1.90 -11.89
N GLY A 9 10.96 -1.35 -11.13
CA GLY A 9 11.06 0.01 -10.64
C GLY A 9 10.67 1.09 -11.65
N ASN A 10 10.09 0.69 -12.77
CA ASN A 10 9.63 1.62 -13.81
C ASN A 10 8.20 2.08 -13.51
N TYR A 11 8.06 2.83 -12.42
CA TYR A 11 6.73 3.16 -11.88
C TYR A 11 5.92 4.07 -12.80
N GLY A 12 6.57 4.96 -13.54
CA GLY A 12 5.88 5.79 -14.52
C GLY A 12 5.25 4.99 -15.64
N LEU A 13 5.97 4.01 -16.18
CA LEU A 13 5.44 3.11 -17.20
C LEU A 13 4.38 2.18 -16.60
N ALA A 14 4.63 1.66 -15.40
CA ALA A 14 3.64 0.83 -14.71
C ALA A 14 2.32 1.57 -14.56
N GLN A 15 2.38 2.82 -14.13
CA GLN A 15 1.19 3.66 -13.96
C GLN A 15 0.43 3.82 -15.28
N ARG A 16 1.13 4.05 -16.38
CA ARG A 16 0.48 4.19 -17.69
C ARG A 16 -0.25 2.93 -18.10
N TYR A 17 0.41 1.77 -17.95
CA TYR A 17 -0.19 0.50 -18.33
C TYR A 17 -1.40 0.17 -17.45
N PHE A 18 -1.30 0.38 -16.15
CA PHE A 18 -2.43 0.12 -15.25
C PHE A 18 -3.57 1.10 -15.50
N LYS A 19 -3.26 2.37 -15.79
CA LYS A 19 -4.29 3.35 -16.11
C LYS A 19 -5.04 2.96 -17.39
N ASP A 20 -4.31 2.56 -18.42
CA ASP A 20 -4.92 2.04 -19.63
C ASP A 20 -5.77 0.82 -19.33
N GLY A 21 -5.29 -0.06 -18.45
CA GLY A 21 -6.02 -1.23 -18.03
C GLY A 21 -7.36 -0.92 -17.37
N VAL A 22 -7.40 0.05 -16.45
CA VAL A 22 -8.66 0.41 -15.77
C VAL A 22 -9.61 1.15 -16.70
N GLU A 23 -9.09 1.87 -17.70
CA GLU A 23 -9.93 2.51 -18.70
C GLU A 23 -10.62 1.49 -19.60
N LYS A 24 -9.91 0.43 -19.96
CA LYS A 24 -10.45 -0.64 -20.80
C LYS A 24 -11.30 -1.63 -20.02
N ALA A 25 -10.94 -1.88 -18.77
CA ALA A 25 -11.64 -2.83 -17.89
C ALA A 25 -11.83 -2.20 -16.51
N PRO A 26 -12.85 -1.33 -16.35
CA PRO A 26 -13.02 -0.57 -15.09
C PRO A 26 -13.34 -1.43 -13.87
N ARG A 27 -13.65 -2.71 -14.06
CA ARG A 27 -13.95 -3.62 -12.96
C ARG A 27 -12.79 -4.55 -12.65
N ASP A 28 -11.64 -4.33 -13.26
CA ASP A 28 -10.44 -5.14 -13.02
C ASP A 28 -9.75 -4.69 -11.74
N LEU A 29 -9.98 -5.44 -10.67
CA LEU A 29 -9.42 -5.14 -9.35
C LEU A 29 -7.89 -5.10 -9.37
N THR A 30 -7.27 -6.04 -10.08
CA THR A 30 -5.81 -6.09 -10.17
C THR A 30 -5.24 -4.83 -10.81
N ALA A 31 -5.91 -4.33 -11.85
CA ALA A 31 -5.47 -3.10 -12.50
C ALA A 31 -5.60 -1.89 -11.57
N TRP A 32 -6.68 -1.80 -10.81
CA TRP A 32 -6.84 -0.69 -9.85
C TRP A 32 -5.81 -0.74 -8.74
N THR A 33 -5.53 -1.91 -8.18
CA THR A 33 -4.51 -2.02 -7.12
C THR A 33 -3.11 -1.76 -7.67
N GLY A 34 -2.83 -2.21 -8.89
CA GLY A 34 -1.56 -1.91 -9.54
C GLY A 34 -1.39 -0.42 -9.81
N LEU A 35 -2.45 0.25 -10.25
CA LEU A 35 -2.44 1.69 -10.47
C LEU A 35 -2.16 2.44 -9.16
N ALA A 36 -2.86 2.06 -8.09
CA ALA A 36 -2.67 2.68 -6.79
C ALA A 36 -1.24 2.53 -6.29
N ALA A 37 -0.69 1.32 -6.38
CA ALA A 37 0.69 1.06 -5.96
C ALA A 37 1.70 1.85 -6.78
N SER A 38 1.44 2.01 -8.07
CA SER A 38 2.32 2.80 -8.94
C SER A 38 2.29 4.27 -8.54
N TYR A 39 1.11 4.82 -8.26
CA TYR A 39 1.00 6.19 -7.78
C TYR A 39 1.72 6.38 -6.44
N ASP A 40 1.64 5.41 -5.53
CA ASP A 40 2.36 5.46 -4.26
C ASP A 40 3.87 5.61 -4.47
N ARG A 41 4.42 4.81 -5.38
CA ARG A 41 5.86 4.85 -5.67
C ARG A 41 6.27 6.15 -6.36
N LEU A 42 5.33 6.80 -7.04
CA LEU A 42 5.55 8.10 -7.65
C LEU A 42 5.24 9.25 -6.68
N LEU A 43 4.90 8.93 -5.43
CA LEU A 43 4.54 9.87 -4.38
C LEU A 43 3.31 10.70 -4.73
N ARG A 44 2.42 10.13 -5.54
CA ARG A 44 1.15 10.73 -5.94
C ARG A 44 0.04 10.16 -5.07
N PHE A 45 0.08 10.49 -3.79
CA PHE A 45 -0.77 9.85 -2.80
C PHE A 45 -2.26 10.15 -2.97
N ASP A 46 -2.60 11.35 -3.44
CA ASP A 46 -4.00 11.68 -3.72
C ASP A 46 -4.59 10.76 -4.78
N LEU A 47 -3.81 10.52 -5.82
CA LEU A 47 -4.25 9.64 -6.91
C LEU A 47 -4.26 8.18 -6.46
N ALA A 48 -3.29 7.80 -5.63
CA ALA A 48 -3.27 6.47 -5.05
C ALA A 48 -4.54 6.20 -4.22
N ASP A 49 -4.92 7.18 -3.39
CA ASP A 49 -6.12 7.03 -2.55
C ASP A 49 -7.38 6.87 -3.39
N GLN A 50 -7.49 7.60 -4.50
CA GLN A 50 -8.62 7.46 -5.41
C GLN A 50 -8.66 6.07 -6.03
N ALA A 51 -7.51 5.55 -6.44
CA ALA A 51 -7.44 4.20 -7.02
C ALA A 51 -7.74 3.12 -5.99
N TYR A 52 -7.25 3.28 -4.75
CA TYR A 52 -7.60 2.36 -3.67
C TYR A 52 -9.10 2.41 -3.35
N ALA A 53 -9.71 3.58 -3.39
CA ALA A 53 -11.15 3.70 -3.16
C ALA A 53 -11.94 2.91 -4.20
N GLN A 54 -11.50 2.93 -5.47
CA GLN A 54 -12.13 2.12 -6.51
C GLN A 54 -11.92 0.62 -6.24
N ALA A 55 -10.72 0.24 -5.82
CA ALA A 55 -10.43 -1.15 -5.50
C ALA A 55 -11.32 -1.65 -4.36
N VAL A 56 -11.50 -0.84 -3.33
CA VAL A 56 -12.37 -1.18 -2.20
C VAL A 56 -13.82 -1.31 -2.66
N ARG A 57 -14.26 -0.41 -3.53
CA ARG A 57 -15.63 -0.48 -4.06
C ARG A 57 -15.88 -1.79 -4.81
N LEU A 58 -14.88 -2.26 -5.54
CA LEU A 58 -15.01 -3.48 -6.35
C LEU A 58 -14.82 -4.75 -5.55
N GLY A 59 -13.85 -4.79 -4.66
CA GLY A 59 -13.46 -6.01 -3.96
C GLY A 59 -13.66 -6.00 -2.45
N GLY A 60 -14.03 -4.86 -1.88
CA GLY A 60 -14.14 -4.70 -0.45
C GLY A 60 -12.78 -4.51 0.21
N GLU A 61 -12.79 -4.42 1.52
CA GLU A 61 -11.56 -4.29 2.31
C GLU A 61 -10.95 -5.67 2.55
N THR A 62 -10.31 -6.22 1.52
CA THR A 62 -9.60 -7.49 1.64
C THR A 62 -8.29 -7.28 2.40
N PRO A 63 -7.70 -8.36 2.97
CA PRO A 63 -6.40 -8.25 3.62
C PRO A 63 -5.33 -7.63 2.71
N GLN A 64 -5.35 -8.00 1.43
CA GLN A 64 -4.37 -7.47 0.49
C GLN A 64 -4.54 -5.96 0.28
N ILE A 65 -5.77 -5.50 0.05
CA ILE A 65 -6.02 -4.07 -0.16
C ILE A 65 -5.66 -3.28 1.10
N LEU A 66 -6.06 -3.78 2.27
CA LEU A 66 -5.74 -3.12 3.53
C LEU A 66 -4.23 -3.05 3.75
N ASN A 67 -3.52 -4.12 3.45
CA ASN A 67 -2.07 -4.14 3.55
C ASN A 67 -1.43 -3.12 2.59
N ASP A 68 -1.93 -3.04 1.38
CA ASP A 68 -1.42 -2.09 0.39
C ASP A 68 -1.69 -0.64 0.83
N GLN A 69 -2.87 -0.37 1.37
CA GLN A 69 -3.19 0.95 1.92
C GLN A 69 -2.30 1.29 3.11
N GLY A 70 -2.03 0.31 3.98
CA GLY A 70 -1.12 0.49 5.10
C GLY A 70 0.27 0.88 4.63
N TYR A 71 0.76 0.21 3.61
CA TYR A 71 2.06 0.52 3.02
C TYR A 71 2.08 1.93 2.43
N SER A 72 0.99 2.31 1.75
CA SER A 72 0.83 3.67 1.21
C SER A 72 0.96 4.72 2.32
N TYR A 73 0.26 4.54 3.43
CA TYR A 73 0.35 5.45 4.55
C TYR A 73 1.76 5.47 5.16
N MET A 74 2.41 4.33 5.22
CA MET A 74 3.78 4.25 5.73
C MET A 74 4.74 5.05 4.85
N LEU A 75 4.60 4.95 3.53
CA LEU A 75 5.43 5.70 2.59
C LEU A 75 5.28 7.21 2.75
N ARG A 76 4.08 7.68 3.08
CA ARG A 76 3.84 9.12 3.26
C ARG A 76 4.06 9.59 4.71
N GLY A 77 4.53 8.69 5.56
CA GLY A 77 4.87 9.03 6.94
C GLY A 77 3.70 9.06 7.92
N ASN A 78 2.51 8.65 7.49
CA ASN A 78 1.35 8.59 8.39
C ASN A 78 1.31 7.23 9.08
N LEU A 79 2.11 7.08 10.13
CA LEU A 79 2.30 5.81 10.79
C LEU A 79 1.07 5.34 11.57
N THR A 80 0.27 6.28 12.08
CA THR A 80 -0.97 5.95 12.80
C THR A 80 -1.98 5.31 11.87
N ALA A 81 -2.19 5.90 10.69
CA ALA A 81 -3.10 5.33 9.70
C ALA A 81 -2.57 4.00 9.14
N ALA A 82 -1.25 3.92 8.93
CA ALA A 82 -0.62 2.68 8.48
C ALA A 82 -0.89 1.54 9.45
N ARG A 83 -0.66 1.79 10.75
CA ARG A 83 -0.91 0.80 11.79
C ARG A 83 -2.35 0.33 11.78
N ARG A 84 -3.29 1.26 11.66
CA ARG A 84 -4.71 0.93 11.66
C ARG A 84 -5.06 -0.02 10.51
N LYS A 85 -4.52 0.27 9.32
CA LYS A 85 -4.75 -0.58 8.14
C LYS A 85 -4.12 -1.96 8.29
N PHE A 86 -2.88 -2.00 8.76
CA PHE A 86 -2.20 -3.29 8.97
C PHE A 86 -2.89 -4.13 10.05
N GLN A 87 -3.38 -3.50 11.11
CA GLN A 87 -4.09 -4.22 12.17
C GLN A 87 -5.40 -4.81 11.65
N LYS A 88 -6.13 -4.09 10.81
CA LYS A 88 -7.33 -4.61 10.16
C LYS A 88 -7.00 -5.78 9.25
N ALA A 89 -5.92 -5.65 8.47
CA ALA A 89 -5.46 -6.72 7.59
C ALA A 89 -5.09 -7.97 8.40
N TYR A 90 -4.37 -7.77 9.50
CA TYR A 90 -3.95 -8.85 10.38
C TYR A 90 -5.15 -9.57 10.99
N ALA A 91 -6.18 -8.83 11.39
CA ALA A 91 -7.38 -9.42 11.96
C ALA A 91 -8.09 -10.34 10.96
N LEU A 92 -8.01 -10.02 9.68
CA LEU A 92 -8.64 -10.83 8.62
C LEU A 92 -7.76 -12.00 8.16
N ASP A 93 -6.45 -11.86 8.26
CA ASP A 93 -5.51 -12.89 7.78
C ASP A 93 -4.27 -12.92 8.67
N PRO A 94 -4.41 -13.44 9.91
CA PRO A 94 -3.34 -13.37 10.90
C PRO A 94 -2.10 -14.22 10.57
N GLY A 95 -2.23 -15.17 9.68
CA GLY A 95 -1.11 -16.01 9.27
C GLY A 95 -0.31 -15.46 8.11
N ASN A 96 -0.67 -14.31 7.58
CA ASN A 96 -0.02 -13.75 6.39
C ASN A 96 1.34 -13.14 6.75
N PRO A 97 2.45 -13.73 6.25
CA PRO A 97 3.78 -13.25 6.62
C PRO A 97 4.08 -11.83 6.13
N VAL A 98 3.47 -11.40 5.03
CA VAL A 98 3.69 -10.05 4.51
C VAL A 98 3.10 -9.01 5.47
N ILE A 99 1.89 -9.27 5.96
CA ILE A 99 1.23 -8.37 6.91
C ILE A 99 2.01 -8.33 8.23
N ILE A 100 2.40 -9.49 8.73
CA ILE A 100 3.20 -9.59 9.95
C ILE A 100 4.49 -8.79 9.81
N ASN A 101 5.19 -8.98 8.70
CA ASN A 101 6.44 -8.28 8.44
C ASN A 101 6.24 -6.76 8.40
N ASN A 102 5.16 -6.31 7.80
CA ASN A 102 4.87 -4.87 7.73
C ASN A 102 4.57 -4.29 9.11
N LEU A 103 3.85 -5.02 9.95
CA LEU A 103 3.59 -4.59 11.33
C LEU A 103 4.89 -4.53 12.14
N GLU A 104 5.76 -5.51 11.98
CA GLU A 104 7.04 -5.51 12.66
C GLU A 104 7.92 -4.35 12.21
N LEU A 105 7.94 -4.10 10.91
CA LEU A 105 8.69 -2.99 10.35
C LEU A 105 8.17 -1.66 10.88
N LEU A 106 6.87 -1.50 10.94
CA LEU A 106 6.23 -0.30 11.47
C LEU A 106 6.54 -0.12 12.95
N ASN A 107 6.49 -1.19 13.74
CA ASN A 107 6.81 -1.15 15.16
C ASN A 107 8.27 -0.78 15.40
N GLY A 108 9.17 -1.30 14.57
CA GLY A 108 10.58 -0.96 14.62
C GLY A 108 10.81 0.52 14.33
N SER A 109 10.16 1.03 13.27
CA SER A 109 10.25 2.44 12.92
C SER A 109 9.71 3.32 14.04
N ARG A 110 8.59 2.93 14.63
CA ARG A 110 7.99 3.67 15.73
C ARG A 110 8.91 3.71 16.94
N LYS A 111 9.48 2.57 17.31
CA LYS A 111 10.43 2.49 18.42
C LYS A 111 11.61 3.42 18.19
N PHE A 112 12.12 3.42 16.98
CA PHE A 112 13.27 4.24 16.62
C PHE A 112 12.94 5.73 16.77
N ILE A 113 11.75 6.14 16.33
CA ILE A 113 11.31 7.53 16.40
C ILE A 113 11.01 7.96 17.84
N GLU A 114 10.36 7.10 18.62
CA GLU A 114 9.93 7.41 19.98
C GLU A 114 11.05 7.34 21.01
N ARG A 115 12.18 6.80 20.63
CA ARG A 115 13.30 6.60 21.53
C ARG A 115 14.34 7.71 21.28
N PRO A 116 14.31 8.78 22.08
CA PRO A 116 15.29 9.87 21.89
C PRO A 116 16.70 9.37 22.19
N PRO A 117 17.70 9.95 21.53
CA PRO A 117 19.09 9.51 21.71
C PRO A 117 19.58 9.47 23.16
N ASN A 118 19.10 10.40 23.97
CA ASN A 118 19.51 10.47 25.37
C ASN A 118 18.87 9.39 26.25
N ASN A 119 17.89 8.67 25.73
CA ASN A 119 17.27 7.55 26.44
C ASN A 119 17.91 6.23 26.07
N GLN A 120 18.84 6.25 25.14
CA GLN A 120 19.54 5.04 24.76
C GLN A 120 20.55 4.68 25.84
N PRO A 121 20.57 3.42 26.26
CA PRO A 121 21.61 2.98 27.16
C PRO A 121 22.99 3.12 26.54
#